data_d00efabce3a03e447c1d7300019a4d18
#
_entry.id   d00efabce3a03e447c1d7300019a4d18
#
_cell.length_a   1.000
_cell.length_b   1.000
_cell.length_c   1.000
_cell.angle_alpha   90.00
_cell.angle_beta   90.00
_cell.angle_gamma   90.00
#
_symmetry.space_group_name_H-M   'P 1'
#
loop_
_entity.id
_entity.type
_entity.pdbx_description
1 polymer ?
#
loop_
_entity_poly.entity_id
_entity_poly.type
_entity_poly.pdbx_seq_one_letter_code
_entity_poly.pdbx_strand_id
1 'polypeptide(L)'
;MVNDVDLMLFDKVIAFDHYKNKIYLIANISTNDLERNYNKAELELKALADLVVNGKEADVPKGILKTEFTSEFTKDEFEAVVKKTQHYIKEGDIFQCVVSNRREAEFDGSLLNAYRVLRTLNPSPYMFYLSGGDVELTGASPETLVKLTDGKMYTFPIAGTMRRGKNEAEDLAIEEKLINDEKELAEHNMLVDLGRNDLGKIAKFGSVQVEALHMLQRFSHVIHITSTVSGDIQDGKDALDAIGATLPAGTLSGAPKIRAIEILHELEKSPRGVYGGAVGYIDFSGNMDVCIGIRMAMNKGGKVYVRAGAGIVRDSVPASEYNETLIKGQSMISAITDAQEVE
;
A
#
# COMPACT_ATOMS: atom_id res chain seq x y z
N MET A 1 13.63 -14.20 6.71
CA MET A 1 13.66 -13.67 5.33
C MET A 1 12.29 -13.94 4.72
N VAL A 2 11.72 -13.04 3.94
CA VAL A 2 10.48 -13.23 3.17
C VAL A 2 10.85 -13.49 1.73
N ASN A 3 9.95 -14.13 0.97
CA ASN A 3 10.12 -14.33 -0.46
C ASN A 3 10.01 -12.99 -1.20
N ASP A 4 10.69 -12.84 -2.34
CA ASP A 4 10.54 -11.65 -3.19
C ASP A 4 9.17 -11.59 -3.85
N VAL A 5 8.59 -12.76 -4.14
CA VAL A 5 7.23 -12.92 -4.69
C VAL A 5 6.55 -14.07 -3.94
N ASP A 6 5.34 -13.82 -3.49
CA ASP A 6 4.46 -14.82 -2.87
C ASP A 6 3.07 -14.72 -3.50
N LEU A 7 2.63 -15.76 -4.18
CA LEU A 7 1.38 -15.80 -4.93
C LEU A 7 0.49 -16.92 -4.41
N MET A 8 -0.77 -16.58 -4.17
CA MET A 8 -1.82 -17.52 -3.80
C MET A 8 -2.82 -17.61 -4.95
N LEU A 9 -3.12 -18.83 -5.41
CA LEU A 9 -4.14 -19.07 -6.42
C LEU A 9 -5.48 -19.37 -5.75
N PHE A 10 -6.49 -18.58 -6.08
CA PHE A 10 -7.86 -18.76 -5.61
C PHE A 10 -8.77 -19.10 -6.78
N ASP A 11 -9.26 -20.32 -6.84
CA ASP A 11 -10.25 -20.78 -7.82
C ASP A 11 -11.69 -20.49 -7.37
N LYS A 12 -11.89 -20.17 -6.09
CA LYS A 12 -13.18 -19.80 -5.50
C LYS A 12 -13.08 -18.50 -4.74
N VAL A 13 -14.04 -17.60 -4.98
CA VAL A 13 -14.07 -16.27 -4.37
C VAL A 13 -15.49 -15.93 -3.90
N ILE A 14 -15.60 -15.34 -2.72
CA ILE A 14 -16.83 -14.71 -2.22
C ILE A 14 -16.62 -13.19 -2.30
N ALA A 15 -17.35 -12.51 -3.19
CA ALA A 15 -17.23 -11.07 -3.37
C ALA A 15 -18.47 -10.35 -2.82
N PHE A 16 -18.23 -9.37 -1.94
CA PHE A 16 -19.27 -8.51 -1.38
C PHE A 16 -19.30 -7.18 -2.12
N ASP A 17 -20.38 -6.92 -2.86
CA ASP A 17 -20.65 -5.64 -3.51
C ASP A 17 -21.49 -4.77 -2.57
N HIS A 18 -20.83 -3.91 -1.82
CA HIS A 18 -21.49 -3.03 -0.86
C HIS A 18 -22.33 -1.93 -1.52
N TYR A 19 -22.06 -1.59 -2.78
CA TYR A 19 -22.83 -0.61 -3.52
C TYR A 19 -24.19 -1.17 -3.95
N LYS A 20 -24.19 -2.42 -4.46
CA LYS A 20 -25.42 -3.11 -4.90
C LYS A 20 -26.07 -3.95 -3.79
N ASN A 21 -25.44 -4.07 -2.61
CA ASN A 21 -25.84 -4.97 -1.53
C ASN A 21 -26.03 -6.41 -2.01
N LYS A 22 -25.03 -6.94 -2.75
CA LYS A 22 -25.05 -8.29 -3.29
C LYS A 22 -23.80 -9.05 -2.92
N ILE A 23 -23.95 -10.38 -2.80
CA ILE A 23 -22.83 -11.31 -2.66
C ILE A 23 -22.73 -12.10 -3.96
N TYR A 24 -21.55 -12.13 -4.55
CA TYR A 24 -21.23 -12.95 -5.71
C TYR A 24 -20.39 -14.13 -5.24
N LEU A 25 -20.83 -15.33 -5.57
CA LEU A 25 -20.07 -16.56 -5.38
C LEU A 25 -19.48 -16.95 -6.73
N ILE A 26 -18.17 -17.02 -6.80
CA ILE A 26 -17.43 -17.24 -8.05
C ILE A 26 -16.64 -18.53 -7.91
N ALA A 27 -16.75 -19.41 -8.90
CA ALA A 27 -15.91 -20.58 -9.05
C ALA A 27 -15.30 -20.59 -10.47
N ASN A 28 -13.99 -20.55 -10.54
CA ASN A 28 -13.24 -20.66 -11.79
C ASN A 28 -12.91 -22.13 -12.05
N ILE A 29 -13.16 -22.60 -13.26
CA ILE A 29 -12.99 -24.00 -13.63
C ILE A 29 -12.06 -24.15 -14.85
N SER A 30 -11.36 -25.27 -14.92
CA SER A 30 -10.65 -25.67 -16.13
C SER A 30 -11.65 -26.05 -17.22
N THR A 31 -11.37 -25.63 -18.46
CA THR A 31 -12.14 -26.02 -19.65
C THR A 31 -11.87 -27.45 -20.11
N ASN A 32 -10.86 -28.13 -19.56
CA ASN A 32 -10.62 -29.54 -19.75
C ASN A 32 -11.73 -30.32 -19.03
N ASP A 33 -12.45 -31.20 -19.72
CA ASP A 33 -13.61 -31.96 -19.17
C ASP A 33 -14.67 -30.98 -18.58
N LEU A 34 -15.15 -30.11 -19.44
CA LEU A 34 -15.99 -28.96 -19.06
C LEU A 34 -17.26 -29.38 -18.29
N GLU A 35 -17.97 -30.42 -18.77
CA GLU A 35 -19.21 -30.87 -18.13
C GLU A 35 -18.98 -31.34 -16.69
N ARG A 36 -17.95 -32.15 -16.48
CA ARG A 36 -17.59 -32.63 -15.15
C ARG A 36 -17.20 -31.49 -14.22
N ASN A 37 -16.36 -30.59 -14.71
CA ASN A 37 -15.90 -29.45 -13.91
C ASN A 37 -17.03 -28.46 -13.60
N TYR A 38 -17.96 -28.26 -14.55
CA TYR A 38 -19.15 -27.44 -14.32
C TYR A 38 -20.04 -28.03 -13.23
N ASN A 39 -20.35 -29.32 -13.31
CA ASN A 39 -21.17 -30.01 -12.30
C ASN A 39 -20.49 -29.96 -10.90
N LYS A 40 -19.17 -30.09 -10.84
CA LYS A 40 -18.40 -29.94 -9.59
C LYS A 40 -18.51 -28.52 -9.04
N ALA A 41 -18.30 -27.51 -9.89
CA ALA A 41 -18.39 -26.11 -9.50
C ALA A 41 -19.78 -25.73 -8.98
N GLU A 42 -20.85 -26.27 -9.56
CA GLU A 42 -22.21 -26.04 -9.06
C GLU A 42 -22.39 -26.55 -7.62
N LEU A 43 -21.81 -27.70 -7.29
CA LEU A 43 -21.84 -28.23 -5.91
C LEU A 43 -20.99 -27.37 -4.97
N GLU A 44 -19.83 -26.91 -5.41
CA GLU A 44 -18.95 -26.03 -4.64
C GLU A 44 -19.61 -24.67 -4.37
N LEU A 45 -20.29 -24.08 -5.37
CA LEU A 45 -21.05 -22.84 -5.19
C LEU A 45 -22.21 -23.00 -4.19
N LYS A 46 -22.91 -24.14 -4.22
CA LYS A 46 -23.94 -24.45 -3.20
C LYS A 46 -23.33 -24.54 -1.80
N ALA A 47 -22.17 -25.18 -1.66
CA ALA A 47 -21.44 -25.25 -0.38
C ALA A 47 -20.98 -23.87 0.11
N LEU A 48 -20.49 -23.00 -0.79
CA LEU A 48 -20.17 -21.62 -0.43
C LEU A 48 -21.39 -20.82 0.00
N ALA A 49 -22.55 -21.00 -0.66
CA ALA A 49 -23.78 -20.36 -0.28
C ALA A 49 -24.24 -20.80 1.12
N ASP A 50 -24.16 -22.10 1.41
CA ASP A 50 -24.47 -22.64 2.74
C ASP A 50 -23.50 -22.11 3.81
N LEU A 51 -22.20 -22.02 3.51
CA LEU A 51 -21.20 -21.44 4.39
C LEU A 51 -21.52 -19.97 4.73
N VAL A 52 -21.93 -19.17 3.75
CA VAL A 52 -22.28 -17.76 3.97
C VAL A 52 -23.52 -17.61 4.87
N VAL A 53 -24.51 -18.51 4.72
CA VAL A 53 -25.80 -18.40 5.45
C VAL A 53 -25.76 -19.12 6.80
N ASN A 54 -25.15 -20.28 6.86
CA ASN A 54 -25.24 -21.21 8.02
C ASN A 54 -23.86 -21.51 8.63
N GLY A 55 -22.76 -20.92 8.11
CA GLY A 55 -21.41 -21.14 8.61
C GLY A 55 -21.26 -20.69 10.06
N LYS A 56 -20.40 -21.38 10.79
CA LYS A 56 -20.04 -21.00 12.17
C LYS A 56 -18.83 -20.09 12.15
N GLU A 57 -18.72 -19.24 13.15
CA GLU A 57 -17.50 -18.47 13.38
C GLU A 57 -16.31 -19.41 13.57
N ALA A 58 -15.20 -19.08 12.94
CA ALA A 58 -13.95 -19.78 13.15
C ALA A 58 -13.32 -19.33 14.47
N ASP A 59 -12.75 -20.27 15.21
CA ASP A 59 -11.91 -19.96 16.37
C ASP A 59 -10.55 -19.44 15.85
N VAL A 60 -10.32 -18.15 16.01
CA VAL A 60 -9.08 -17.49 15.59
C VAL A 60 -8.23 -17.19 16.81
N PRO A 61 -6.96 -17.65 16.85
CA PRO A 61 -6.07 -17.37 17.98
C PRO A 61 -5.96 -15.86 18.22
N LYS A 62 -6.20 -15.42 19.45
CA LYS A 62 -6.02 -14.01 19.83
C LYS A 62 -4.57 -13.60 19.61
N GLY A 63 -4.37 -12.42 19.03
CA GLY A 63 -3.05 -11.82 18.92
C GLY A 63 -2.61 -11.24 20.27
N ILE A 64 -1.41 -11.60 20.72
CA ILE A 64 -0.87 -11.19 22.04
C ILE A 64 0.52 -10.60 21.84
N LEU A 65 0.69 -9.34 22.20
CA LEU A 65 2.00 -8.71 22.32
C LEU A 65 2.70 -9.25 23.60
N LYS A 66 3.91 -9.75 23.44
CA LYS A 66 4.76 -10.23 24.55
C LYS A 66 5.70 -9.15 25.05
N THR A 67 6.06 -8.19 24.20
CA THR A 67 6.95 -7.07 24.50
C THR A 67 6.38 -5.77 23.94
N GLU A 68 6.91 -4.66 24.40
CA GLU A 68 6.69 -3.36 23.74
C GLU A 68 7.40 -3.31 22.38
N PHE A 69 6.94 -2.44 21.49
CA PHE A 69 7.57 -2.19 20.21
C PHE A 69 8.91 -1.47 20.38
N THR A 70 9.96 -2.03 19.80
CA THR A 70 11.29 -1.40 19.72
C THR A 70 11.58 -0.93 18.29
N SER A 71 12.21 0.24 18.16
CA SER A 71 12.62 0.81 16.87
C SER A 71 14.01 0.33 16.47
N GLU A 72 14.21 0.06 15.18
CA GLU A 72 15.51 -0.31 14.61
C GLU A 72 16.52 0.84 14.65
N PHE A 73 16.06 2.07 14.41
CA PHE A 73 16.83 3.29 14.62
C PHE A 73 16.33 4.00 15.88
N THR A 74 17.28 4.39 16.73
CA THR A 74 17.02 5.41 17.75
C THR A 74 16.78 6.76 17.10
N LYS A 75 16.28 7.75 17.86
CA LYS A 75 16.06 9.09 17.36
C LYS A 75 17.35 9.69 16.79
N ASP A 76 18.45 9.64 17.56
CA ASP A 76 19.71 10.25 17.15
C ASP A 76 20.31 9.58 15.90
N GLU A 77 20.21 8.24 15.80
CA GLU A 77 20.65 7.51 14.61
C GLU A 77 19.82 7.90 13.38
N PHE A 78 18.47 7.98 13.51
CA PHE A 78 17.62 8.36 12.39
C PHE A 78 17.89 9.81 11.94
N GLU A 79 18.05 10.72 12.88
CA GLU A 79 18.43 12.11 12.57
C GLU A 79 19.79 12.21 11.85
N ALA A 80 20.74 11.34 12.20
CA ALA A 80 22.03 11.27 11.51
C ALA A 80 21.85 10.74 10.06
N VAL A 81 20.96 9.74 9.85
CA VAL A 81 20.60 9.25 8.53
C VAL A 81 19.93 10.33 7.68
N VAL A 82 19.01 11.12 8.25
CA VAL A 82 18.39 12.25 7.56
C VAL A 82 19.44 13.26 7.10
N LYS A 83 20.39 13.63 7.95
CA LYS A 83 21.49 14.56 7.60
C LYS A 83 22.39 13.99 6.49
N LYS A 84 22.67 12.67 6.51
CA LYS A 84 23.45 12.02 5.46
C LYS A 84 22.68 12.01 4.12
N THR A 85 21.37 11.79 4.15
CA THR A 85 20.49 11.89 2.97
C THR A 85 20.48 13.31 2.40
N GLN A 86 20.38 14.32 3.24
CA GLN A 86 20.47 15.73 2.82
C GLN A 86 21.82 16.08 2.18
N HIS A 87 22.90 15.42 2.61
CA HIS A 87 24.19 15.57 1.95
C HIS A 87 24.15 15.06 0.51
N TYR A 88 23.60 13.88 0.25
CA TYR A 88 23.42 13.36 -1.12
C TYR A 88 22.53 14.27 -1.99
N ILE A 89 21.50 14.87 -1.42
CA ILE A 89 20.65 15.86 -2.10
C ILE A 89 21.47 17.12 -2.47
N LYS A 90 22.30 17.60 -1.55
CA LYS A 90 23.15 18.77 -1.77
C LYS A 90 24.22 18.55 -2.82
N GLU A 91 24.79 17.35 -2.87
CA GLU A 91 25.78 16.96 -3.90
C GLU A 91 25.15 16.73 -5.28
N GLY A 92 23.81 16.69 -5.36
CA GLY A 92 23.08 16.53 -6.61
C GLY A 92 22.85 15.07 -7.03
N ASP A 93 23.07 14.10 -6.14
CA ASP A 93 22.80 12.68 -6.41
C ASP A 93 21.30 12.41 -6.59
N ILE A 94 20.47 13.02 -5.75
CA ILE A 94 19.03 12.81 -5.68
C ILE A 94 18.30 14.12 -5.33
N PHE A 95 17.00 14.17 -5.63
CA PHE A 95 16.10 15.27 -5.19
C PHE A 95 15.37 14.90 -3.90
N GLN A 96 15.03 13.62 -3.74
CA GLN A 96 14.28 13.08 -2.61
C GLN A 96 14.68 11.63 -2.36
N CYS A 97 14.63 11.21 -1.09
CA CYS A 97 14.81 9.83 -0.69
C CYS A 97 13.92 9.50 0.50
N VAL A 98 13.22 8.35 0.45
CA VAL A 98 12.28 7.93 1.51
C VAL A 98 12.98 6.94 2.44
N VAL A 99 13.48 7.44 3.55
CA VAL A 99 14.14 6.60 4.59
C VAL A 99 13.11 6.01 5.52
N SER A 100 13.23 4.73 5.84
CA SER A 100 12.26 4.05 6.70
C SER A 100 12.87 3.58 8.03
N ASN A 101 11.99 3.47 9.04
CA ASN A 101 12.30 2.92 10.34
C ASN A 101 11.37 1.74 10.64
N ARG A 102 11.93 0.60 11.01
CA ARG A 102 11.19 -0.59 11.40
C ARG A 102 10.99 -0.60 12.91
N ARG A 103 9.79 -0.98 13.33
CA ARG A 103 9.47 -1.30 14.71
C ARG A 103 9.06 -2.76 14.81
N GLU A 104 9.49 -3.46 15.85
CA GLU A 104 9.17 -4.86 16.07
C GLU A 104 8.85 -5.14 17.53
N ALA A 105 8.03 -6.16 17.76
CA ALA A 105 7.70 -6.70 19.08
C ALA A 105 7.57 -8.22 18.99
N GLU A 106 7.78 -8.93 20.09
CA GLU A 106 7.41 -10.34 20.19
C GLU A 106 5.88 -10.46 20.20
N PHE A 107 5.37 -11.40 19.41
CA PHE A 107 3.94 -11.54 19.15
C PHE A 107 3.57 -13.02 18.99
N ASP A 108 2.41 -13.38 19.53
CA ASP A 108 1.84 -14.72 19.42
C ASP A 108 0.39 -14.62 18.95
N GLY A 109 -0.10 -15.61 18.22
CA GLY A 109 -1.46 -15.63 17.67
C GLY A 109 -1.59 -14.97 16.30
N SER A 110 -2.78 -14.46 15.99
CA SER A 110 -3.16 -13.96 14.66
C SER A 110 -3.37 -12.44 14.62
N LEU A 111 -3.05 -11.81 13.48
CA LEU A 111 -3.33 -10.42 13.19
C LEU A 111 -4.78 -10.15 12.73
N LEU A 112 -5.66 -11.17 12.63
CA LEU A 112 -7.02 -10.98 12.14
C LEU A 112 -7.83 -9.97 12.98
N ASN A 113 -7.72 -10.04 14.32
CA ASN A 113 -8.39 -9.08 15.18
C ASN A 113 -7.78 -7.66 15.05
N ALA A 114 -6.46 -7.56 14.83
CA ALA A 114 -5.84 -6.28 14.49
C ALA A 114 -6.40 -5.71 13.18
N TYR A 115 -6.66 -6.53 12.16
CA TYR A 115 -7.35 -6.11 10.96
C TYR A 115 -8.78 -5.62 11.24
N ARG A 116 -9.55 -6.34 12.08
CA ARG A 116 -10.91 -5.94 12.46
C ARG A 116 -10.94 -4.57 13.13
N VAL A 117 -9.99 -4.29 14.01
CA VAL A 117 -9.81 -2.98 14.64
C VAL A 117 -9.36 -1.92 13.65
N LEU A 118 -8.32 -2.22 12.84
CA LEU A 118 -7.73 -1.29 11.88
C LEU A 118 -8.77 -0.73 10.89
N ARG A 119 -9.68 -1.57 10.38
CA ARG A 119 -10.73 -1.14 9.44
C ARG A 119 -11.72 -0.14 10.04
N THR A 120 -11.81 -0.03 11.34
CA THR A 120 -12.66 0.96 12.04
C THR A 120 -11.87 2.22 12.41
N LEU A 121 -10.59 2.08 12.75
CA LEU A 121 -9.73 3.20 13.14
C LEU A 121 -9.26 4.03 11.93
N ASN A 122 -8.88 3.34 10.85
CA ASN A 122 -8.24 3.99 9.70
C ASN A 122 -8.67 3.34 8.37
N PRO A 123 -9.94 3.47 7.96
CA PRO A 123 -10.40 2.94 6.68
C PRO A 123 -9.61 3.57 5.53
N SER A 124 -9.19 2.74 4.60
CA SER A 124 -8.37 3.11 3.44
C SER A 124 -8.90 2.41 2.18
N PRO A 125 -8.57 2.89 0.97
CA PRO A 125 -9.03 2.27 -0.27
C PRO A 125 -8.64 0.79 -0.39
N TYR A 126 -7.49 0.41 0.15
CA TYR A 126 -7.01 -0.97 0.16
C TYR A 126 -6.87 -1.48 1.58
N MET A 127 -7.84 -2.27 2.00
CA MET A 127 -7.83 -2.96 3.28
C MET A 127 -7.59 -4.44 3.03
N PHE A 128 -6.55 -5.01 3.62
CA PHE A 128 -6.21 -6.41 3.39
C PHE A 128 -5.79 -7.15 4.65
N TYR A 129 -6.12 -8.42 4.67
CA TYR A 129 -5.59 -9.44 5.57
C TYR A 129 -5.22 -10.66 4.72
N LEU A 130 -3.98 -11.06 4.76
CA LEU A 130 -3.46 -12.21 4.05
C LEU A 130 -2.80 -13.14 5.06
N SER A 131 -3.16 -14.42 5.01
CA SER A 131 -2.57 -15.46 5.86
C SER A 131 -2.19 -16.63 4.98
N GLY A 132 -0.93 -16.99 4.97
CA GLY A 132 -0.41 -18.10 4.19
C GLY A 132 0.95 -18.57 4.68
N GLY A 133 1.09 -19.89 4.83
CA GLY A 133 2.34 -20.47 5.32
C GLY A 133 2.69 -20.00 6.73
N ASP A 134 3.86 -19.36 6.85
CA ASP A 134 4.41 -18.84 8.10
C ASP A 134 4.33 -17.29 8.19
N VAL A 135 3.55 -16.65 7.31
CA VAL A 135 3.43 -15.19 7.24
C VAL A 135 1.95 -14.78 7.30
N GLU A 136 1.67 -13.80 8.14
CA GLU A 136 0.43 -13.03 8.09
C GLU A 136 0.73 -11.56 7.78
N LEU A 137 -0.11 -10.94 6.94
CA LEU A 137 -0.04 -9.53 6.63
C LEU A 137 -1.41 -8.89 6.90
N THR A 138 -1.41 -7.71 7.50
CA THR A 138 -2.59 -6.88 7.60
C THR A 138 -2.24 -5.43 7.29
N GLY A 139 -3.13 -4.73 6.58
CA GLY A 139 -2.83 -3.36 6.19
C GLY A 139 -4.04 -2.55 5.75
N ALA A 140 -3.84 -1.23 5.76
CA ALA A 140 -4.77 -0.19 5.32
C ALA A 140 -4.02 0.79 4.41
N SER A 141 -3.67 0.35 3.19
CA SER A 141 -2.91 1.17 2.25
C SER A 141 -3.79 2.24 1.60
N PRO A 142 -3.37 3.49 1.61
CA PRO A 142 -4.09 4.56 0.92
C PRO A 142 -3.71 4.70 -0.56
N GLU A 143 -2.68 3.98 -1.05
CA GLU A 143 -2.03 4.31 -2.29
C GLU A 143 -1.96 3.13 -3.26
N THR A 144 -2.49 3.34 -4.47
CA THR A 144 -2.37 2.40 -5.59
C THR A 144 -0.93 2.37 -6.09
N LEU A 145 -0.35 1.19 -6.26
CA LEU A 145 0.91 1.04 -6.99
C LEU A 145 0.64 1.14 -8.50
N VAL A 146 -0.16 0.23 -9.02
CA VAL A 146 -0.61 0.20 -10.41
C VAL A 146 -1.91 -0.59 -10.52
N LYS A 147 -2.81 -0.11 -11.36
CA LYS A 147 -4.04 -0.81 -11.75
C LYS A 147 -4.00 -1.09 -13.25
N LEU A 148 -4.43 -2.27 -13.65
CA LEU A 148 -4.57 -2.66 -15.06
C LEU A 148 -6.02 -3.08 -15.29
N THR A 149 -6.70 -2.43 -16.22
CA THR A 149 -8.09 -2.74 -16.57
C THR A 149 -8.25 -2.69 -18.09
N ASP A 150 -8.64 -3.81 -18.68
CA ASP A 150 -8.88 -3.94 -20.12
C ASP A 150 -7.72 -3.42 -20.99
N GLY A 151 -6.48 -3.76 -20.57
CA GLY A 151 -5.26 -3.38 -21.27
C GLY A 151 -4.78 -1.95 -21.00
N LYS A 152 -5.44 -1.19 -20.15
CA LYS A 152 -5.04 0.17 -19.76
C LYS A 152 -4.54 0.21 -18.32
N MET A 153 -3.33 0.71 -18.15
CA MET A 153 -2.66 0.89 -16.85
C MET A 153 -2.99 2.27 -16.27
N TYR A 154 -3.08 2.33 -14.95
CA TYR A 154 -3.31 3.57 -14.19
C TYR A 154 -2.41 3.63 -12.97
N THR A 155 -1.95 4.84 -12.64
CA THR A 155 -1.41 5.18 -11.33
C THR A 155 -2.01 6.50 -10.88
N PHE A 156 -2.11 6.70 -9.56
CA PHE A 156 -2.81 7.82 -8.95
C PHE A 156 -1.89 8.55 -7.99
N PRO A 157 -0.97 9.41 -8.48
CA PRO A 157 -0.13 10.21 -7.63
C PRO A 157 -0.93 11.05 -6.63
N ILE A 158 -0.57 10.98 -5.36
CA ILE A 158 -1.20 11.73 -4.27
C ILE A 158 -0.09 12.46 -3.52
N ALA A 159 -0.21 13.78 -3.41
CA ALA A 159 0.66 14.61 -2.59
C ALA A 159 -0.15 15.77 -1.98
N GLY A 160 0.50 16.57 -1.15
CA GLY A 160 -0.17 17.66 -0.47
C GLY A 160 -1.24 17.14 0.49
N THR A 161 -1.04 17.37 1.78
CA THR A 161 -1.99 16.88 2.79
C THR A 161 -2.33 18.01 3.74
N MET A 162 -3.61 18.40 3.77
CA MET A 162 -4.12 19.31 4.78
C MET A 162 -5.30 18.69 5.53
N ARG A 163 -5.41 18.95 6.83
CA ARG A 163 -6.55 18.50 7.62
C ARG A 163 -7.82 19.21 7.16
N ARG A 164 -8.96 18.51 7.21
CA ARG A 164 -10.28 19.08 6.97
C ARG A 164 -10.56 20.23 7.94
N GLY A 165 -11.26 21.24 7.44
CA GLY A 165 -11.86 22.28 8.26
C GLY A 165 -13.05 21.77 9.08
N LYS A 166 -13.58 22.62 9.93
CA LYS A 166 -14.75 22.31 10.76
C LYS A 166 -16.08 22.46 9.99
N ASN A 167 -16.05 23.12 8.85
CA ASN A 167 -17.19 23.41 7.99
C ASN A 167 -16.75 23.63 6.55
N GLU A 168 -17.71 23.75 5.63
CA GLU A 168 -17.48 23.91 4.20
C GLU A 168 -16.65 25.15 3.83
N ALA A 169 -16.84 26.27 4.52
CA ALA A 169 -16.10 27.50 4.23
C ALA A 169 -14.62 27.36 4.59
N GLU A 170 -14.32 26.66 5.68
CA GLU A 170 -12.93 26.36 6.06
C GLU A 170 -12.30 25.36 5.08
N ASP A 171 -13.05 24.34 4.62
CA ASP A 171 -12.57 23.40 3.60
C ASP A 171 -12.21 24.13 2.29
N LEU A 172 -13.04 25.01 1.81
CA LEU A 172 -12.77 25.81 0.62
C LEU A 172 -11.52 26.69 0.77
N ALA A 173 -11.32 27.31 1.92
CA ALA A 173 -10.11 28.10 2.20
C ALA A 173 -8.84 27.23 2.24
N ILE A 174 -8.95 26.00 2.76
CA ILE A 174 -7.86 25.03 2.78
C ILE A 174 -7.54 24.55 1.36
N GLU A 175 -8.55 24.29 0.55
CA GLU A 175 -8.40 23.91 -0.86
C GLU A 175 -7.70 25.00 -1.66
N GLU A 176 -8.12 26.27 -1.50
CA GLU A 176 -7.50 27.41 -2.15
C GLU A 176 -6.02 27.56 -1.72
N LYS A 177 -5.74 27.38 -0.44
CA LYS A 177 -4.37 27.40 0.06
C LYS A 177 -3.52 26.28 -0.54
N LEU A 178 -4.07 25.05 -0.58
CA LEU A 178 -3.35 23.86 -1.04
C LEU A 178 -3.02 23.93 -2.53
N ILE A 179 -3.96 24.38 -3.36
CA ILE A 179 -3.75 24.47 -4.82
C ILE A 179 -2.85 25.66 -5.23
N ASN A 180 -2.58 26.57 -4.33
CA ASN A 180 -1.66 27.71 -4.53
C ASN A 180 -0.32 27.51 -3.80
N ASP A 181 -0.09 26.40 -3.13
CA ASP A 181 1.18 26.10 -2.46
C ASP A 181 2.19 25.58 -3.49
N GLU A 182 3.13 26.43 -3.89
CA GLU A 182 4.16 26.12 -4.89
C GLU A 182 5.01 24.90 -4.53
N LYS A 183 5.27 24.68 -3.23
CA LYS A 183 6.07 23.55 -2.76
C LYS A 183 5.30 22.24 -2.92
N GLU A 184 4.04 22.20 -2.47
CA GLU A 184 3.18 21.04 -2.58
C GLU A 184 2.92 20.68 -4.06
N LEU A 185 2.71 21.69 -4.92
CA LEU A 185 2.57 21.49 -6.35
C LEU A 185 3.85 20.97 -7.02
N ALA A 186 5.01 21.48 -6.62
CA ALA A 186 6.30 21.00 -7.16
C ALA A 186 6.56 19.54 -6.77
N GLU A 187 6.28 19.15 -5.52
CA GLU A 187 6.36 17.77 -5.07
C GLU A 187 5.37 16.87 -5.83
N HIS A 188 4.13 17.33 -5.97
CA HIS A 188 3.11 16.58 -6.69
C HIS A 188 3.49 16.38 -8.17
N ASN A 189 3.98 17.41 -8.87
CA ASN A 189 4.44 17.31 -10.25
C ASN A 189 5.59 16.30 -10.38
N MET A 190 6.51 16.24 -9.44
CA MET A 190 7.56 15.23 -9.41
C MET A 190 6.98 13.81 -9.33
N LEU A 191 5.96 13.59 -8.52
CA LEU A 191 5.30 12.28 -8.42
C LEU A 191 4.51 11.93 -9.69
N VAL A 192 3.87 12.90 -10.34
CA VAL A 192 3.21 12.71 -11.64
C VAL A 192 4.22 12.29 -12.71
N ASP A 193 5.36 12.96 -12.79
CA ASP A 193 6.43 12.63 -13.74
C ASP A 193 7.03 11.25 -13.46
N LEU A 194 7.16 10.88 -12.19
CA LEU A 194 7.61 9.55 -11.79
C LEU A 194 6.63 8.47 -12.24
N GLY A 195 5.31 8.69 -12.05
CA GLY A 195 4.26 7.79 -12.55
C GLY A 195 4.27 7.66 -14.07
N ARG A 196 4.43 8.78 -14.79
CA ARG A 196 4.58 8.80 -16.26
C ARG A 196 5.79 7.98 -16.72
N ASN A 197 6.91 8.14 -16.03
CA ASN A 197 8.14 7.40 -16.32
C ASN A 197 7.99 5.90 -16.04
N ASP A 198 7.34 5.53 -14.94
CA ASP A 198 7.13 4.13 -14.58
C ASP A 198 6.21 3.42 -15.59
N LEU A 199 5.06 4.01 -15.94
CA LEU A 199 4.17 3.46 -16.96
C LEU A 199 4.85 3.48 -18.35
N GLY A 200 5.62 4.51 -18.66
CA GLY A 200 6.31 4.66 -19.96
C GLY A 200 7.26 3.54 -20.31
N LYS A 201 7.77 2.79 -19.33
CA LYS A 201 8.67 1.64 -19.57
C LYS A 201 7.97 0.51 -20.32
N ILE A 202 6.67 0.35 -20.15
CA ILE A 202 5.88 -0.75 -20.70
C ILE A 202 4.59 -0.31 -21.41
N ALA A 203 4.33 0.98 -21.51
CA ALA A 203 3.21 1.51 -22.25
C ALA A 203 3.51 1.56 -23.76
N LYS A 204 2.48 1.43 -24.58
CA LYS A 204 2.56 1.70 -26.02
C LYS A 204 3.08 3.12 -26.25
N PHE A 205 3.94 3.29 -27.24
CA PHE A 205 4.53 4.58 -27.53
C PHE A 205 3.44 5.65 -27.76
N GLY A 206 3.56 6.78 -27.08
CA GLY A 206 2.61 7.89 -27.18
C GLY A 206 1.28 7.72 -26.45
N SER A 207 1.06 6.59 -25.73
CA SER A 207 -0.19 6.33 -24.99
C SER A 207 -0.20 6.87 -23.57
N VAL A 208 0.96 7.22 -23.00
CA VAL A 208 1.03 7.75 -21.63
C VAL A 208 0.41 9.14 -21.57
N GLN A 209 -0.60 9.31 -20.74
CA GLN A 209 -1.37 10.54 -20.58
C GLN A 209 -1.58 10.89 -19.12
N VAL A 210 -1.69 12.17 -18.82
CA VAL A 210 -2.19 12.68 -17.55
C VAL A 210 -3.67 13.01 -17.77
N GLU A 211 -4.56 12.11 -17.36
CA GLU A 211 -6.01 12.26 -17.59
C GLU A 211 -6.62 13.32 -16.68
N ALA A 212 -6.09 13.44 -15.47
CA ALA A 212 -6.48 14.46 -14.50
C ALA A 212 -5.22 14.96 -13.78
N LEU A 213 -5.09 16.27 -13.62
CA LEU A 213 -3.96 16.92 -12.98
C LEU A 213 -4.46 17.85 -11.88
N HIS A 214 -3.83 17.79 -10.69
CA HIS A 214 -4.07 18.68 -9.55
C HIS A 214 -5.54 18.70 -9.08
N MET A 215 -6.21 17.56 -9.08
CA MET A 215 -7.57 17.47 -8.55
C MET A 215 -7.53 17.49 -7.02
N LEU A 216 -8.35 18.33 -6.40
CA LEU A 216 -8.53 18.33 -4.96
C LEU A 216 -9.54 17.27 -4.55
N GLN A 217 -9.14 16.37 -3.68
CA GLN A 217 -9.99 15.29 -3.17
C GLN A 217 -10.14 15.39 -1.66
N ARG A 218 -11.40 15.44 -1.22
CA ARG A 218 -11.77 15.44 0.20
C ARG A 218 -11.96 14.02 0.70
N PHE A 219 -11.17 13.64 1.68
CA PHE A 219 -11.33 12.42 2.44
C PHE A 219 -11.97 12.72 3.81
N SER A 220 -12.21 11.71 4.64
CA SER A 220 -12.87 11.89 5.95
C SER A 220 -12.16 12.91 6.84
N HIS A 221 -10.83 12.95 6.83
CA HIS A 221 -10.03 13.77 7.76
C HIS A 221 -9.06 14.72 7.09
N VAL A 222 -8.82 14.55 5.79
CA VAL A 222 -7.80 15.29 5.03
C VAL A 222 -8.28 15.66 3.64
N ILE A 223 -7.62 16.67 3.05
CA ILE A 223 -7.74 17.07 1.65
C ILE A 223 -6.39 16.81 1.00
N HIS A 224 -6.39 16.17 -0.17
CA HIS A 224 -5.19 15.89 -0.95
C HIS A 224 -5.27 16.49 -2.35
N ILE A 225 -4.09 16.75 -2.93
CA ILE A 225 -3.94 16.94 -4.38
C ILE A 225 -3.74 15.55 -5.00
N THR A 226 -4.54 15.21 -5.99
CA THR A 226 -4.51 13.94 -6.70
C THR A 226 -4.36 14.16 -8.19
N SER A 227 -3.74 13.22 -8.88
CA SER A 227 -3.68 13.17 -10.34
C SER A 227 -3.91 11.75 -10.83
N THR A 228 -4.27 11.60 -12.09
CA THR A 228 -4.42 10.31 -12.75
C THR A 228 -3.50 10.23 -13.95
N VAL A 229 -2.59 9.27 -13.94
CA VAL A 229 -1.73 8.96 -15.08
C VAL A 229 -2.14 7.61 -15.63
N SER A 230 -2.28 7.51 -16.95
CA SER A 230 -2.64 6.26 -17.62
C SER A 230 -1.73 5.98 -18.81
N GLY A 231 -1.77 4.74 -19.30
CA GLY A 231 -1.09 4.32 -20.52
C GLY A 231 -1.57 2.94 -20.96
N ASP A 232 -1.68 2.71 -22.26
CA ASP A 232 -2.04 1.40 -22.79
C ASP A 232 -0.84 0.46 -22.70
N ILE A 233 -1.03 -0.74 -22.14
CA ILE A 233 0.06 -1.71 -22.01
C ILE A 233 0.53 -2.21 -23.40
N GLN A 234 1.82 -2.43 -23.57
CA GLN A 234 2.38 -2.95 -24.81
C GLN A 234 1.90 -4.37 -25.10
N ASP A 235 1.80 -4.70 -26.37
CA ASP A 235 1.44 -6.06 -26.79
C ASP A 235 2.49 -7.07 -26.30
N GLY A 236 2.02 -8.18 -25.72
CA GLY A 236 2.85 -9.22 -25.13
C GLY A 236 3.35 -8.92 -23.71
N LYS A 237 2.92 -7.81 -23.11
CA LYS A 237 3.11 -7.47 -21.70
C LYS A 237 1.86 -7.78 -20.90
N ASP A 238 2.03 -8.06 -19.61
CA ASP A 238 0.94 -8.46 -18.71
C ASP A 238 1.01 -7.73 -17.35
N ALA A 239 0.16 -8.15 -16.43
CA ALA A 239 0.07 -7.58 -15.09
C ALA A 239 1.37 -7.72 -14.29
N LEU A 240 2.14 -8.81 -14.47
CA LEU A 240 3.41 -9.00 -13.77
C LEU A 240 4.49 -8.05 -14.31
N ASP A 241 4.51 -7.81 -15.63
CA ASP A 241 5.36 -6.79 -16.23
C ASP A 241 5.02 -5.38 -15.68
N ALA A 242 3.73 -5.09 -15.48
CA ALA A 242 3.28 -3.80 -14.93
C ALA A 242 3.76 -3.61 -13.49
N ILE A 243 3.66 -4.64 -12.64
CA ILE A 243 4.23 -4.61 -11.29
C ILE A 243 5.74 -4.39 -11.36
N GLY A 244 6.46 -5.17 -12.19
CA GLY A 244 7.91 -5.09 -12.31
C GLY A 244 8.41 -3.72 -12.79
N ALA A 245 7.66 -3.03 -13.67
CA ALA A 245 8.00 -1.71 -14.17
C ALA A 245 7.81 -0.60 -13.12
N THR A 246 6.81 -0.74 -12.24
CA THR A 246 6.46 0.26 -11.24
C THR A 246 7.19 0.08 -9.90
N LEU A 247 7.57 -1.16 -9.55
CA LEU A 247 8.34 -1.44 -8.34
C LEU A 247 9.82 -0.98 -8.45
N PRO A 248 10.40 -0.57 -7.29
CA PRO A 248 9.69 -0.09 -6.10
C PRO A 248 8.98 1.22 -6.38
N ALA A 249 7.87 1.47 -5.65
CA ALA A 249 7.12 2.72 -5.79
C ALA A 249 8.03 3.94 -5.57
N GLY A 250 7.87 4.97 -6.40
CA GLY A 250 8.66 6.19 -6.29
C GLY A 250 8.45 6.93 -4.99
N THR A 251 7.21 6.95 -4.51
CA THR A 251 6.80 7.50 -3.20
C THR A 251 7.42 6.79 -2.00
N LEU A 252 8.02 5.63 -2.22
CA LEU A 252 8.71 4.82 -1.20
C LEU A 252 10.23 4.69 -1.43
N SER A 253 10.73 5.14 -2.57
CA SER A 253 12.15 5.11 -2.91
C SER A 253 12.75 6.51 -2.98
N GLY A 254 12.45 7.25 -4.02
CA GLY A 254 12.92 8.62 -4.25
C GLY A 254 13.18 8.91 -5.72
N ALA A 255 13.77 10.05 -5.98
CA ALA A 255 14.03 10.54 -7.32
C ALA A 255 15.46 11.11 -7.45
N PRO A 256 16.24 10.69 -8.46
CA PRO A 256 16.04 9.60 -9.42
C PRO A 256 16.00 8.23 -8.73
N LYS A 257 15.09 7.36 -9.16
CA LYS A 257 14.71 6.11 -8.47
C LYS A 257 15.91 5.19 -8.18
N ILE A 258 16.72 4.87 -9.17
CA ILE A 258 17.83 3.91 -9.03
C ILE A 258 18.85 4.41 -8.00
N ARG A 259 19.27 5.68 -8.13
CA ARG A 259 20.23 6.27 -7.20
C ARG A 259 19.69 6.34 -5.76
N ALA A 260 18.41 6.67 -5.61
CA ALA A 260 17.76 6.67 -4.30
C ALA A 260 17.77 5.27 -3.66
N ILE A 261 17.53 4.19 -4.44
CA ILE A 261 17.58 2.82 -3.95
C ILE A 261 18.99 2.43 -3.49
N GLU A 262 20.03 2.81 -4.25
CA GLU A 262 21.44 2.56 -3.87
C GLU A 262 21.75 3.23 -2.51
N ILE A 263 21.35 4.50 -2.36
CA ILE A 263 21.54 5.24 -1.11
C ILE A 263 20.76 4.59 0.05
N LEU A 264 19.52 4.15 -0.18
CA LEU A 264 18.73 3.45 0.83
C LEU A 264 19.37 2.14 1.28
N HIS A 265 19.97 1.40 0.35
CA HIS A 265 20.71 0.18 0.67
C HIS A 265 21.92 0.44 1.59
N GLU A 266 22.56 1.60 1.46
CA GLU A 266 23.66 2.01 2.35
C GLU A 266 23.17 2.48 3.72
N LEU A 267 21.98 3.10 3.79
CA LEU A 267 21.50 3.81 4.96
C LEU A 267 20.63 2.97 5.89
N GLU A 268 19.79 2.08 5.34
CA GLU A 268 18.88 1.26 6.13
C GLU A 268 19.60 0.04 6.72
N LYS A 269 19.34 -0.26 7.99
CA LYS A 269 20.00 -1.34 8.72
C LYS A 269 19.53 -2.74 8.33
N SER A 270 18.33 -2.85 7.74
CA SER A 270 17.72 -4.12 7.38
C SER A 270 16.94 -4.06 6.09
N PRO A 271 16.78 -5.18 5.37
CA PRO A 271 15.91 -5.28 4.21
C PRO A 271 14.48 -4.82 4.53
N ARG A 272 13.83 -4.20 3.56
CA ARG A 272 12.46 -3.68 3.70
C ARG A 272 11.41 -4.78 3.79
N GLY A 273 11.69 -5.97 3.24
CA GLY A 273 10.75 -7.07 3.16
C GLY A 273 9.51 -6.67 2.36
N VAL A 274 8.34 -6.86 2.97
CA VAL A 274 7.04 -6.53 2.35
C VAL A 274 6.74 -5.04 2.26
N TYR A 275 7.46 -4.19 3.03
CA TYR A 275 7.26 -2.76 3.03
C TYR A 275 7.69 -2.12 1.71
N GLY A 276 6.78 -1.37 1.09
CA GLY A 276 7.00 -0.76 -0.22
C GLY A 276 6.87 -1.73 -1.40
N GLY A 277 6.46 -2.98 -1.15
CA GLY A 277 6.12 -3.97 -2.17
C GLY A 277 4.71 -3.77 -2.73
N ALA A 278 4.25 -4.73 -3.55
CA ALA A 278 2.92 -4.78 -4.14
C ALA A 278 2.01 -5.74 -3.38
N VAL A 279 0.81 -5.30 -3.03
CA VAL A 279 -0.22 -6.14 -2.40
C VAL A 279 -1.53 -5.96 -3.15
N GLY A 280 -2.17 -7.04 -3.58
CA GLY A 280 -3.43 -6.96 -4.31
C GLY A 280 -3.76 -8.25 -5.03
N TYR A 281 -4.43 -8.15 -6.17
CA TYR A 281 -4.84 -9.31 -6.95
C TYR A 281 -4.67 -9.10 -8.45
N ILE A 282 -4.51 -10.22 -9.14
CA ILE A 282 -4.57 -10.34 -10.60
C ILE A 282 -5.71 -11.33 -10.89
N ASP A 283 -6.66 -10.96 -11.72
CA ASP A 283 -7.75 -11.86 -12.11
C ASP A 283 -7.40 -12.70 -13.35
N PHE A 284 -8.23 -13.70 -13.64
CA PHE A 284 -8.01 -14.60 -14.77
C PHE A 284 -8.29 -13.94 -16.15
N SER A 285 -8.84 -12.73 -16.19
CA SER A 285 -8.98 -11.96 -17.42
C SER A 285 -7.75 -11.09 -17.71
N GLY A 286 -6.78 -11.07 -16.79
CA GLY A 286 -5.57 -10.28 -16.89
C GLY A 286 -5.69 -8.88 -16.28
N ASN A 287 -6.83 -8.52 -15.71
CA ASN A 287 -6.97 -7.30 -14.94
C ASN A 287 -6.26 -7.41 -13.59
N MET A 288 -5.85 -6.29 -13.05
CA MET A 288 -5.09 -6.24 -11.81
C MET A 288 -5.40 -4.97 -11.03
N ASP A 289 -5.44 -5.09 -9.70
CA ASP A 289 -5.48 -3.94 -8.80
C ASP A 289 -4.56 -4.20 -7.62
N VAL A 290 -3.45 -3.44 -7.52
CA VAL A 290 -2.44 -3.61 -6.48
C VAL A 290 -2.10 -2.27 -5.84
N CYS A 291 -2.00 -2.29 -4.52
CA CYS A 291 -1.57 -1.17 -3.71
C CYS A 291 -0.10 -1.29 -3.30
N ILE A 292 0.45 -0.19 -2.81
CA ILE A 292 1.77 -0.18 -2.17
C ILE A 292 1.66 -0.76 -0.77
N GLY A 293 2.57 -1.65 -0.40
CA GLY A 293 2.65 -2.26 0.93
C GLY A 293 3.11 -1.26 2.00
N ILE A 294 2.21 -0.39 2.43
CA ILE A 294 2.40 0.60 3.50
C ILE A 294 1.24 0.56 4.49
N ARG A 295 1.40 1.20 5.64
CA ARG A 295 0.39 1.18 6.72
C ARG A 295 -0.04 -0.25 7.05
N MET A 296 0.94 -1.13 7.17
CA MET A 296 0.75 -2.56 7.34
C MET A 296 1.63 -3.14 8.45
N ALA A 297 1.21 -4.30 8.94
CA ALA A 297 2.00 -5.14 9.82
C ALA A 297 2.23 -6.52 9.19
N MET A 298 3.35 -7.12 9.53
CA MET A 298 3.69 -8.50 9.20
C MET A 298 3.93 -9.29 10.49
N ASN A 299 3.25 -10.44 10.63
CA ASN A 299 3.56 -11.43 11.65
C ASN A 299 4.38 -12.55 11.01
N LYS A 300 5.56 -12.78 11.53
CA LYS A 300 6.45 -13.88 11.11
C LYS A 300 7.40 -14.26 12.21
N GLY A 301 7.56 -15.58 12.43
CA GLY A 301 8.57 -16.13 13.34
C GLY A 301 8.44 -15.67 14.79
N GLY A 302 7.19 -15.51 15.29
CA GLY A 302 6.93 -15.08 16.68
C GLY A 302 7.15 -13.58 16.92
N LYS A 303 7.21 -12.78 15.85
CA LYS A 303 7.35 -11.32 15.90
C LYS A 303 6.38 -10.62 14.99
N VAL A 304 5.95 -9.45 15.40
CA VAL A 304 5.21 -8.51 14.57
C VAL A 304 6.09 -7.33 14.18
N TYR A 305 6.02 -6.96 12.90
CA TYR A 305 6.83 -5.89 12.30
C TYR A 305 5.92 -4.82 11.74
N VAL A 306 6.23 -3.56 12.04
CA VAL A 306 5.60 -2.37 11.44
C VAL A 306 6.71 -1.47 10.93
N ARG A 307 6.68 -1.09 9.64
CA ARG A 307 7.66 -0.19 9.05
C ARG A 307 6.97 1.03 8.49
N ALA A 308 7.57 2.21 8.68
CA ALA A 308 7.10 3.47 8.15
C ALA A 308 8.30 4.34 7.75
N GLY A 309 8.12 5.18 6.73
CA GLY A 309 9.17 6.04 6.20
C GLY A 309 8.76 7.51 6.12
N ALA A 310 9.77 8.38 6.02
CA ALA A 310 9.64 9.80 5.77
C ALA A 310 10.40 10.20 4.50
N GLY A 311 9.81 11.07 3.71
CA GLY A 311 10.39 11.61 2.48
C GLY A 311 11.36 12.74 2.77
N ILE A 312 12.65 12.46 2.66
CA ILE A 312 13.71 13.43 2.96
C ILE A 312 13.98 14.29 1.74
N VAL A 313 13.82 15.59 1.90
CA VAL A 313 14.17 16.64 0.94
C VAL A 313 15.20 17.59 1.54
N ARG A 314 15.68 18.55 0.73
CA ARG A 314 16.72 19.50 1.14
C ARG A 314 16.43 20.21 2.47
N ASP A 315 15.17 20.63 2.65
CA ASP A 315 14.76 21.46 3.80
C ASP A 315 14.12 20.64 4.93
N SER A 316 14.22 19.31 4.88
CA SER A 316 13.72 18.42 5.93
C SER A 316 14.36 18.70 7.27
N VAL A 317 13.54 18.69 8.33
CA VAL A 317 14.00 18.85 9.71
C VAL A 317 14.16 17.47 10.33
N PRO A 318 15.37 17.02 10.70
CA PRO A 318 15.63 15.64 11.13
C PRO A 318 14.69 15.12 12.22
N ALA A 319 14.42 15.93 13.26
CA ALA A 319 13.53 15.56 14.35
C ALA A 319 12.06 15.41 13.88
N SER A 320 11.63 16.22 12.91
CA SER A 320 10.28 16.13 12.32
C SER A 320 10.12 14.86 11.52
N GLU A 321 11.12 14.50 10.72
CA GLU A 321 11.13 13.28 9.90
C GLU A 321 11.11 12.00 10.76
N TYR A 322 11.87 11.99 11.86
CA TYR A 322 11.78 10.90 12.83
C TYR A 322 10.36 10.76 13.39
N ASN A 323 9.77 11.87 13.85
CA ASN A 323 8.41 11.87 14.38
C ASN A 323 7.37 11.43 13.32
N GLU A 324 7.57 11.79 12.06
CA GLU A 324 6.71 11.35 10.96
C GLU A 324 6.68 9.82 10.82
N THR A 325 7.85 9.14 10.94
CA THR A 325 7.89 7.67 10.93
C THR A 325 7.11 7.07 12.10
N LEU A 326 7.15 7.70 13.28
CA LEU A 326 6.38 7.24 14.44
C LEU A 326 4.87 7.40 14.21
N ILE A 327 4.44 8.58 13.75
CA ILE A 327 3.03 8.89 13.49
C ILE A 327 2.45 7.97 12.41
N LYS A 328 3.16 7.78 11.29
CA LYS A 328 2.72 6.92 10.19
C LYS A 328 2.56 5.44 10.58
N GLY A 329 3.30 4.95 11.55
CA GLY A 329 3.16 3.59 12.07
C GLY A 329 2.18 3.46 13.24
N GLN A 330 1.77 4.56 13.85
CA GLN A 330 1.03 4.52 15.11
C GLN A 330 -0.35 3.88 15.00
N SER A 331 -1.10 4.17 13.94
CA SER A 331 -2.45 3.58 13.75
C SER A 331 -2.42 2.05 13.70
N MET A 332 -1.38 1.47 13.07
CA MET A 332 -1.20 0.03 13.02
C MET A 332 -0.82 -0.55 14.39
N ILE A 333 0.09 0.12 15.11
CA ILE A 333 0.49 -0.31 16.45
C ILE A 333 -0.69 -0.24 17.41
N SER A 334 -1.49 0.84 17.36
CA SER A 334 -2.72 0.96 18.14
C SER A 334 -3.70 -0.17 17.83
N ALA A 335 -3.92 -0.46 16.54
CA ALA A 335 -4.81 -1.55 16.14
C ALA A 335 -4.36 -2.92 16.67
N ILE A 336 -3.04 -3.20 16.69
CA ILE A 336 -2.50 -4.45 17.25
C ILE A 336 -2.67 -4.47 18.77
N THR A 337 -2.45 -3.34 19.44
CA THR A 337 -2.60 -3.24 20.90
C THR A 337 -4.06 -3.41 21.32
N ASP A 338 -4.96 -2.67 20.68
CA ASP A 338 -6.40 -2.68 21.00
C ASP A 338 -7.06 -4.01 20.64
N ALA A 339 -6.50 -4.74 19.66
CA ALA A 339 -6.98 -6.07 19.26
C ALA A 339 -6.90 -7.14 20.35
N GLN A 340 -6.06 -6.93 21.36
CA GLN A 340 -5.94 -7.84 22.51
C GLN A 340 -7.21 -7.83 23.38
N GLU A 341 -8.00 -6.75 23.33
CA GLU A 341 -9.25 -6.57 24.08
C GLU A 341 -10.50 -7.01 23.29
N VAL A 342 -10.34 -7.33 21.98
CA VAL A 342 -11.45 -7.79 21.14
C VAL A 342 -11.77 -9.25 21.43
N GLU A 343 -13.05 -9.53 21.70
CA GLU A 343 -13.60 -10.88 21.88
C GLU A 343 -13.86 -11.60 20.55
#